data_0ae4f201a1ac853fe06cd58a175981ce
#
_entry.id   0ae4f201a1ac853fe06cd58a175981ce
#
_cell.length_a   1.000
_cell.length_b   1.000
_cell.length_c   1.000
_cell.angle_alpha   90.00
_cell.angle_beta   90.00
_cell.angle_gamma   90.00
#
_symmetry.space_group_name_H-M   'P 1'
#
loop_
_entity.id
_entity.type
_entity.pdbx_description
1 polymer ?
#
loop_
_entity_poly.entity_id
_entity_poly.type
_entity_poly.pdbx_seq_one_letter_code
_entity_poly.pdbx_strand_id
1 'polypeptide(L)'
;VLPGAIDKAIYVAFKPNDGTVCRVYSLDYDETVELNLHGEKPSQQWACYVYGVCQEMEKRGALILPFDMAFGGDVPLGAGLSSSAALESAVGFALNETYGLGFDREQLAKIGQMTEHNYVGVRCGIMDQFASLFGEAGHVIRLDCRSLEYKLEPFDPQGCRVVLFDTQVKHTLASSEYNVRRAQCEAGVAVVLRHVGGVESLRDVTADMLDTYKGEMDEVVYRRCRYVVDENQRLLDACAALEKGDYVTFGQKMNGSHEGLSRQYEVSCDELGFLADIGHRTD
;
A
#
# COMPACT_ATOMS: atom_id res chain seq x y z
N VAL A 1 -0.09 -9.17 -5.41
CA VAL A 1 0.06 -8.95 -3.95
C VAL A 1 -0.99 -9.75 -3.18
N LEU A 2 -0.75 -9.98 -1.88
CA LEU A 2 -1.64 -10.75 -0.99
C LEU A 2 -1.86 -10.01 0.34
N PRO A 3 -2.56 -8.86 0.34
CA PRO A 3 -2.87 -8.14 1.56
C PRO A 3 -4.06 -8.76 2.30
N GLY A 4 -4.15 -8.45 3.60
CA GLY A 4 -5.32 -8.69 4.43
C GLY A 4 -5.68 -7.44 5.22
N ALA A 5 -6.96 -7.15 5.36
CA ALA A 5 -7.41 -6.13 6.30
C ALA A 5 -7.38 -6.69 7.74
N ILE A 6 -7.13 -5.81 8.68
CA ILE A 6 -7.14 -6.11 10.11
C ILE A 6 -8.31 -5.39 10.80
N ASP A 7 -8.54 -5.67 12.07
CA ASP A 7 -9.62 -5.11 12.89
C ASP A 7 -9.35 -3.69 13.44
N LYS A 8 -8.25 -3.07 12.99
CA LYS A 8 -7.94 -1.66 13.30
C LYS A 8 -8.49 -0.72 12.25
N ALA A 9 -8.96 0.45 12.66
CA ALA A 9 -9.63 1.38 11.77
C ALA A 9 -9.30 2.85 12.06
N ILE A 10 -9.46 3.67 11.04
CA ILE A 10 -9.60 5.13 11.15
C ILE A 10 -11.09 5.46 11.07
N TYR A 11 -11.56 6.23 12.03
CA TYR A 11 -12.93 6.72 12.10
C TYR A 11 -12.97 8.18 11.69
N VAL A 12 -14.00 8.55 10.95
CA VAL A 12 -14.24 9.92 10.48
C VAL A 12 -15.62 10.39 10.96
N ALA A 13 -15.65 11.48 11.70
CA ALA A 13 -16.87 12.26 11.95
C ALA A 13 -16.90 13.43 10.97
N PHE A 14 -17.99 13.55 10.22
CA PHE A 14 -18.08 14.45 9.08
C PHE A 14 -19.43 15.16 9.04
N LYS A 15 -19.42 16.44 8.69
CA LYS A 15 -20.64 17.20 8.34
C LYS A 15 -20.34 18.30 7.34
N PRO A 16 -21.23 18.59 6.37
CA PRO A 16 -21.17 19.80 5.57
C PRO A 16 -21.19 21.06 6.44
N ASN A 17 -20.55 22.14 5.99
CA ASN A 17 -20.68 23.46 6.63
C ASN A 17 -21.02 24.54 5.58
N ASP A 18 -21.56 25.68 6.05
CA ASP A 18 -21.97 26.80 5.19
C ASP A 18 -20.83 27.80 4.96
N GLY A 19 -19.60 27.47 5.31
CA GLY A 19 -18.41 28.31 5.15
C GLY A 19 -17.81 28.26 3.76
N THR A 20 -16.59 28.77 3.66
CA THR A 20 -15.78 28.78 2.42
C THR A 20 -14.55 27.87 2.49
N VAL A 21 -14.29 27.28 3.66
CA VAL A 21 -13.14 26.40 3.92
C VAL A 21 -13.60 25.13 4.62
N CYS A 22 -12.84 24.06 4.42
CA CYS A 22 -13.00 22.84 5.19
C CYS A 22 -12.18 22.95 6.47
N ARG A 23 -12.72 22.50 7.61
CA ARG A 23 -11.99 22.43 8.88
C ARG A 23 -11.80 20.97 9.25
N VAL A 24 -10.55 20.57 9.42
CA VAL A 24 -10.19 19.18 9.69
C VAL A 24 -9.38 19.10 10.97
N TYR A 25 -9.87 18.33 11.92
CA TYR A 25 -9.20 18.04 13.18
C TYR A 25 -8.64 16.61 13.18
N SER A 26 -7.38 16.49 13.49
CA SER A 26 -6.72 15.20 13.73
C SER A 26 -6.60 14.93 15.22
N LEU A 27 -7.14 13.80 15.69
CA LEU A 27 -7.02 13.39 17.08
C LEU A 27 -5.57 13.00 17.43
N ASP A 28 -4.84 12.39 16.49
CA ASP A 28 -3.47 11.92 16.74
C ASP A 28 -2.47 13.05 16.89
N TYR A 29 -2.69 14.16 16.18
CA TYR A 29 -1.82 15.35 16.25
C TYR A 29 -2.36 16.45 17.16
N ASP A 30 -3.60 16.30 17.68
CA ASP A 30 -4.33 17.32 18.46
C ASP A 30 -4.29 18.69 17.74
N GLU A 31 -4.54 18.69 16.43
CA GLU A 31 -4.37 19.87 15.57
C GLU A 31 -5.59 20.04 14.63
N THR A 32 -6.01 21.29 14.46
CA THR A 32 -7.02 21.68 13.46
C THR A 32 -6.35 22.42 12.32
N VAL A 33 -6.67 22.03 11.09
CA VAL A 33 -6.22 22.71 9.86
C VAL A 33 -7.43 23.18 9.07
N GLU A 34 -7.37 24.41 8.58
CA GLU A 34 -8.31 24.91 7.58
C GLU A 34 -7.79 24.64 6.17
N LEU A 35 -8.59 23.96 5.35
CA LEU A 35 -8.26 23.61 3.98
C LEU A 35 -9.11 24.47 3.03
N ASN A 36 -8.44 25.28 2.24
CA ASN A 36 -9.04 25.90 1.07
C ASN A 36 -8.82 24.98 -0.13
N LEU A 37 -9.85 24.30 -0.59
CA LEU A 37 -9.75 23.34 -1.72
C LEU A 37 -9.33 24.00 -3.04
N HIS A 38 -9.54 25.31 -3.18
CA HIS A 38 -9.12 26.10 -4.36
C HIS A 38 -7.83 26.90 -4.11
N GLY A 39 -7.17 26.68 -2.96
CA GLY A 39 -5.95 27.35 -2.56
C GLY A 39 -4.71 26.48 -2.67
N GLU A 40 -3.69 26.86 -1.89
CA GLU A 40 -2.44 26.09 -1.82
C GLU A 40 -2.61 24.82 -0.99
N LYS A 41 -1.78 23.82 -1.33
CA LYS A 41 -1.67 22.58 -0.57
C LYS A 41 -1.25 22.88 0.88
N PRO A 42 -1.86 22.20 1.89
CA PRO A 42 -1.49 22.42 3.29
C PRO A 42 -0.02 22.04 3.55
N SER A 43 0.59 22.71 4.53
CA SER A 43 1.95 22.44 4.94
C SER A 43 2.06 21.20 5.84
N GLN A 44 1.01 20.87 6.58
CA GLN A 44 0.91 19.68 7.39
C GLN A 44 0.78 18.43 6.52
N GLN A 45 1.73 17.51 6.63
CA GLN A 45 1.75 16.31 5.82
C GLN A 45 0.47 15.47 5.95
N TRP A 46 -0.03 15.31 7.19
CA TRP A 46 -1.26 14.55 7.41
C TRP A 46 -2.48 15.17 6.73
N ALA A 47 -2.54 16.50 6.65
CA ALA A 47 -3.64 17.20 5.99
C ALA A 47 -3.58 17.08 4.45
N CYS A 48 -2.40 16.78 3.88
CA CYS A 48 -2.25 16.53 2.44
C CYS A 48 -3.03 15.29 1.99
N TYR A 49 -3.25 14.31 2.84
CA TYR A 49 -4.08 13.14 2.50
C TYR A 49 -5.54 13.53 2.33
N VAL A 50 -6.10 14.29 3.27
CA VAL A 50 -7.48 14.80 3.17
C VAL A 50 -7.66 15.72 1.98
N TYR A 51 -6.74 16.69 1.83
CA TYR A 51 -6.75 17.63 0.71
C TYR A 51 -6.65 16.91 -0.64
N GLY A 52 -5.73 15.95 -0.75
CA GLY A 52 -5.49 15.19 -1.96
C GLY A 52 -6.69 14.34 -2.39
N VAL A 53 -7.38 13.69 -1.43
CA VAL A 53 -8.63 12.96 -1.72
C VAL A 53 -9.68 13.89 -2.30
N CYS A 54 -9.90 15.08 -1.71
CA CYS A 54 -10.83 16.06 -2.25
C CYS A 54 -10.45 16.47 -3.67
N GLN A 55 -9.18 16.81 -3.89
CA GLN A 55 -8.68 17.23 -5.19
C GLN A 55 -8.80 16.13 -6.26
N GLU A 56 -8.50 14.87 -5.91
CA GLU A 56 -8.62 13.75 -6.83
C GLU A 56 -10.07 13.43 -7.17
N MET A 57 -11.00 13.64 -6.24
CA MET A 57 -12.44 13.55 -6.51
C MET A 57 -12.91 14.69 -7.43
N GLU A 58 -12.49 15.94 -7.19
CA GLU A 58 -12.83 17.10 -8.03
C GLU A 58 -12.31 16.94 -9.47
N LYS A 59 -11.09 16.40 -9.66
CA LYS A 59 -10.55 16.06 -10.99
C LYS A 59 -11.42 15.05 -11.75
N ARG A 60 -12.21 14.25 -11.04
CA ARG A 60 -13.16 13.28 -11.61
C ARG A 60 -14.59 13.83 -11.74
N GLY A 61 -14.74 15.15 -11.56
CA GLY A 61 -15.99 15.86 -11.75
C GLY A 61 -16.88 15.94 -10.52
N ALA A 62 -16.41 15.53 -9.34
CA ALA A 62 -17.15 15.71 -8.10
C ALA A 62 -17.18 17.20 -7.69
N LEU A 63 -18.25 17.62 -7.06
CA LEU A 63 -18.34 18.91 -6.38
C LEU A 63 -18.21 18.67 -4.87
N ILE A 64 -17.08 19.06 -4.30
CA ILE A 64 -16.85 18.97 -2.86
C ILE A 64 -17.19 20.31 -2.22
N LEU A 65 -18.24 20.32 -1.42
CA LEU A 65 -18.65 21.49 -0.64
C LEU A 65 -17.83 21.58 0.66
N PRO A 66 -17.70 22.77 1.27
CA PRO A 66 -17.02 22.92 2.55
C PRO A 66 -17.61 22.03 3.65
N PHE A 67 -16.73 21.52 4.53
CA PHE A 67 -17.12 20.60 5.59
C PHE A 67 -16.31 20.80 6.87
N ASP A 68 -16.85 20.29 7.96
CA ASP A 68 -16.16 20.07 9.22
C ASP A 68 -15.91 18.56 9.37
N MET A 69 -14.71 18.18 9.71
CA MET A 69 -14.29 16.79 9.87
C MET A 69 -13.40 16.63 11.11
N ALA A 70 -13.58 15.54 11.83
CA ALA A 70 -12.62 15.05 12.78
C ALA A 70 -12.31 13.58 12.48
N PHE A 71 -11.06 13.19 12.61
CA PHE A 71 -10.66 11.80 12.41
C PHE A 71 -9.64 11.33 13.46
N GLY A 72 -9.61 10.03 13.68
CA GLY A 72 -8.67 9.33 14.54
C GLY A 72 -9.01 7.85 14.56
N GLY A 73 -8.23 7.05 15.25
CA GLY A 73 -8.47 5.61 15.28
C GLY A 73 -7.41 4.85 16.07
N ASP A 74 -7.34 3.56 15.83
CA ASP A 74 -6.38 2.66 16.50
C ASP A 74 -5.35 2.04 15.55
N VAL A 75 -5.28 2.54 14.30
CA VAL A 75 -4.19 2.20 13.37
C VAL A 75 -2.94 2.99 13.77
N PRO A 76 -1.88 2.35 14.29
CA PRO A 76 -0.72 3.07 14.79
C PRO A 76 0.03 3.79 13.66
N LEU A 77 0.40 5.05 13.91
CA LEU A 77 1.12 5.87 12.96
C LEU A 77 2.57 5.37 12.78
N GLY A 78 2.98 5.20 11.52
CA GLY A 78 4.35 4.84 11.17
C GLY A 78 4.76 3.40 11.49
N ALA A 79 3.83 2.54 11.90
CA ALA A 79 4.10 1.13 12.22
C ALA A 79 3.96 0.17 11.02
N GLY A 80 3.89 0.70 9.79
CA GLY A 80 3.77 -0.13 8.58
C GLY A 80 2.38 -0.74 8.37
N LEU A 81 1.35 -0.25 9.07
CA LEU A 81 -0.05 -0.73 8.97
C LEU A 81 -0.91 0.16 8.07
N SER A 82 -0.30 0.93 7.19
CA SER A 82 -0.97 1.71 6.14
C SER A 82 -2.01 2.70 6.66
N SER A 83 -1.67 3.46 7.73
CA SER A 83 -2.55 4.48 8.29
C SER A 83 -2.96 5.55 7.27
N SER A 84 -2.09 5.86 6.28
CA SER A 84 -2.41 6.77 5.18
C SER A 84 -3.56 6.24 4.33
N ALA A 85 -3.46 5.01 3.84
CA ALA A 85 -4.50 4.39 3.02
C ALA A 85 -5.82 4.21 3.78
N ALA A 86 -5.75 3.92 5.10
CA ALA A 86 -6.93 3.86 5.95
C ALA A 86 -7.61 5.24 6.06
N LEU A 87 -6.83 6.32 6.25
CA LEU A 87 -7.36 7.69 6.28
C LEU A 87 -7.96 8.09 4.93
N GLU A 88 -7.25 7.88 3.82
CA GLU A 88 -7.72 8.18 2.47
C GLU A 88 -9.03 7.46 2.16
N SER A 89 -9.11 6.17 2.50
CA SER A 89 -10.31 5.36 2.29
C SER A 89 -11.49 5.85 3.14
N ALA A 90 -11.26 6.18 4.40
CA ALA A 90 -12.30 6.69 5.30
C ALA A 90 -12.81 8.06 4.85
N VAL A 91 -11.92 8.98 4.47
CA VAL A 91 -12.27 10.30 3.95
C VAL A 91 -13.01 10.17 2.62
N GLY A 92 -12.49 9.38 1.69
CA GLY A 92 -13.09 9.15 0.38
C GLY A 92 -14.50 8.56 0.51
N PHE A 93 -14.67 7.58 1.37
CA PHE A 93 -15.98 6.99 1.66
C PHE A 93 -16.95 8.00 2.28
N ALA A 94 -16.51 8.76 3.29
CA ALA A 94 -17.35 9.77 3.94
C ALA A 94 -17.85 10.85 2.96
N LEU A 95 -16.97 11.37 2.11
CA LEU A 95 -17.32 12.34 1.07
C LEU A 95 -18.27 11.74 0.03
N ASN A 96 -17.96 10.52 -0.45
CA ASN A 96 -18.78 9.81 -1.44
C ASN A 96 -20.24 9.63 -0.96
N GLU A 97 -20.40 9.12 0.27
CA GLU A 97 -21.73 8.87 0.84
C GLU A 97 -22.47 10.17 1.15
N THR A 98 -21.78 11.16 1.75
CA THR A 98 -22.45 12.40 2.17
C THR A 98 -22.92 13.24 1.00
N TYR A 99 -22.12 13.32 -0.06
CA TYR A 99 -22.45 14.14 -1.24
C TYR A 99 -23.09 13.32 -2.38
N GLY A 100 -23.27 12.01 -2.21
CA GLY A 100 -23.88 11.15 -3.24
C GLY A 100 -23.09 11.13 -4.54
N LEU A 101 -21.75 11.06 -4.47
CA LEU A 101 -20.88 11.23 -5.63
C LEU A 101 -20.87 10.02 -6.56
N GLY A 102 -21.24 8.82 -6.07
CA GLY A 102 -21.41 7.62 -6.88
C GLY A 102 -20.10 6.92 -7.28
N PHE A 103 -18.99 7.21 -6.64
CA PHE A 103 -17.76 6.46 -6.83
C PHE A 103 -17.87 5.04 -6.27
N ASP A 104 -17.46 4.06 -7.04
CA ASP A 104 -17.30 2.68 -6.56
C ASP A 104 -16.01 2.50 -5.74
N ARG A 105 -15.84 1.32 -5.12
CA ARG A 105 -14.67 1.03 -4.27
C ARG A 105 -13.36 1.05 -5.05
N GLU A 106 -13.36 0.64 -6.31
CA GLU A 106 -12.15 0.66 -7.15
C GLU A 106 -11.73 2.10 -7.48
N GLN A 107 -12.71 2.95 -7.77
CA GLN A 107 -12.47 4.38 -8.00
C GLN A 107 -11.94 5.06 -6.74
N LEU A 108 -12.50 4.73 -5.56
CA LEU A 108 -12.00 5.24 -4.28
C LEU A 108 -10.56 4.78 -3.99
N ALA A 109 -10.23 3.52 -4.28
CA ALA A 109 -8.85 3.02 -4.15
C ALA A 109 -7.87 3.78 -5.06
N LYS A 110 -8.27 4.04 -6.30
CA LYS A 110 -7.48 4.85 -7.25
C LYS A 110 -7.34 6.31 -6.80
N ILE A 111 -8.37 6.89 -6.19
CA ILE A 111 -8.33 8.23 -5.62
C ILE A 111 -7.28 8.29 -4.51
N GLY A 112 -7.28 7.34 -3.56
CA GLY A 112 -6.27 7.26 -2.51
C GLY A 112 -4.86 7.12 -3.09
N GLN A 113 -4.63 6.17 -4.01
CA GLN A 113 -3.33 6.00 -4.65
C GLN A 113 -2.84 7.28 -5.34
N MET A 114 -3.71 7.97 -6.07
CA MET A 114 -3.35 9.23 -6.76
C MET A 114 -3.13 10.38 -5.78
N THR A 115 -3.74 10.35 -4.61
CA THR A 115 -3.46 11.26 -3.51
C THR A 115 -2.01 11.12 -3.04
N GLU A 116 -1.56 9.89 -2.77
CA GLU A 116 -0.16 9.61 -2.42
C GLU A 116 0.81 10.13 -3.50
N HIS A 117 0.52 9.86 -4.78
CA HIS A 117 1.39 10.25 -5.89
C HIS A 117 1.50 11.77 -6.05
N ASN A 118 0.36 12.47 -6.05
CA ASN A 118 0.27 13.85 -6.50
C ASN A 118 0.43 14.87 -5.35
N TYR A 119 0.09 14.48 -4.12
CA TYR A 119 0.03 15.42 -2.99
C TYR A 119 0.97 15.06 -1.85
N VAL A 120 1.32 13.79 -1.70
CA VAL A 120 2.27 13.32 -0.68
C VAL A 120 3.67 13.07 -1.26
N GLY A 121 3.75 12.68 -2.53
CA GLY A 121 5.02 12.45 -3.25
C GLY A 121 5.55 11.02 -3.15
N VAL A 122 4.70 10.06 -2.74
CA VAL A 122 5.04 8.64 -2.68
C VAL A 122 4.41 7.92 -3.88
N ARG A 123 5.23 7.36 -4.77
CA ARG A 123 4.77 6.61 -5.96
C ARG A 123 4.39 5.16 -5.60
N CYS A 124 3.54 4.99 -4.59
CA CYS A 124 3.11 3.69 -4.07
C CYS A 124 2.29 2.86 -5.08
N GLY A 125 2.17 1.55 -4.81
CA GLY A 125 1.16 0.69 -5.44
C GLY A 125 -0.23 0.94 -4.87
N ILE A 126 -1.24 0.20 -5.36
CA ILE A 126 -2.64 0.34 -4.93
C ILE A 126 -3.01 -0.63 -3.79
N MET A 127 -2.07 -1.45 -3.33
CA MET A 127 -2.31 -2.58 -2.42
C MET A 127 -3.05 -2.16 -1.14
N ASP A 128 -2.60 -1.11 -0.50
CA ASP A 128 -3.06 -0.72 0.83
C ASP A 128 -4.46 -0.11 0.79
N GLN A 129 -4.73 0.75 -0.19
CA GLN A 129 -6.06 1.30 -0.43
C GLN A 129 -7.04 0.20 -0.82
N PHE A 130 -6.58 -0.77 -1.63
CA PHE A 130 -7.41 -1.90 -2.03
C PHE A 130 -7.74 -2.80 -0.83
N ALA A 131 -6.76 -3.09 0.03
CA ALA A 131 -6.98 -3.87 1.25
C ALA A 131 -7.98 -3.21 2.20
N SER A 132 -7.88 -1.89 2.37
CA SER A 132 -8.78 -1.12 3.22
C SER A 132 -10.24 -1.14 2.73
N LEU A 133 -10.46 -1.10 1.40
CA LEU A 133 -11.80 -0.99 0.80
C LEU A 133 -12.44 -2.34 0.48
N PHE A 134 -11.66 -3.40 0.25
CA PHE A 134 -12.14 -4.71 -0.22
C PHE A 134 -11.88 -5.84 0.77
N GLY A 135 -11.30 -5.56 1.93
CA GLY A 135 -11.03 -6.58 2.94
C GLY A 135 -12.30 -7.25 3.45
N GLU A 136 -12.25 -8.57 3.62
CA GLU A 136 -13.33 -9.37 4.20
C GLU A 136 -12.80 -10.26 5.33
N ALA A 137 -13.61 -10.43 6.37
CA ALA A 137 -13.24 -11.26 7.51
C ALA A 137 -12.96 -12.72 7.08
N GLY A 138 -11.89 -13.30 7.61
CA GLY A 138 -11.49 -14.67 7.29
C GLY A 138 -10.83 -14.84 5.92
N HIS A 139 -10.46 -13.74 5.25
CA HIS A 139 -9.84 -13.79 3.92
C HIS A 139 -8.64 -12.85 3.81
N VAL A 140 -7.72 -13.20 2.92
CA VAL A 140 -6.74 -12.30 2.33
C VAL A 140 -7.05 -12.11 0.85
N ILE A 141 -6.57 -11.02 0.25
CA ILE A 141 -6.92 -10.63 -1.10
C ILE A 141 -5.76 -10.97 -2.04
N ARG A 142 -5.93 -11.94 -2.95
CA ARG A 142 -5.01 -12.09 -4.07
C ARG A 142 -5.37 -11.06 -5.13
N LEU A 143 -4.57 -10.00 -5.22
CA LEU A 143 -4.80 -8.88 -6.13
C LEU A 143 -3.76 -8.87 -7.25
N ASP A 144 -4.23 -8.80 -8.50
CA ASP A 144 -3.41 -8.39 -9.63
C ASP A 144 -3.40 -6.86 -9.72
N CYS A 145 -2.27 -6.24 -9.40
CA CYS A 145 -2.14 -4.78 -9.39
C CYS A 145 -2.19 -4.12 -10.77
N ARG A 146 -2.19 -4.88 -11.87
CA ARG A 146 -2.33 -4.36 -13.23
C ARG A 146 -3.79 -4.27 -13.65
N SER A 147 -4.49 -5.42 -13.60
CA SER A 147 -5.89 -5.51 -14.03
C SER A 147 -6.89 -5.10 -12.95
N LEU A 148 -6.46 -5.09 -11.68
CA LEU A 148 -7.25 -4.96 -10.47
C LEU A 148 -8.24 -6.13 -10.26
N GLU A 149 -8.09 -7.20 -11.03
CA GLU A 149 -8.79 -8.44 -10.74
C GLU A 149 -8.30 -9.01 -9.40
N TYR A 150 -9.24 -9.45 -8.59
CA TYR A 150 -8.90 -10.00 -7.28
C TYR A 150 -9.71 -11.26 -6.98
N LYS A 151 -9.16 -12.05 -6.07
CA LYS A 151 -9.82 -13.22 -5.49
C LYS A 151 -9.61 -13.20 -3.98
N LEU A 152 -10.65 -13.49 -3.23
CA LEU A 152 -10.57 -13.71 -1.79
C LEU A 152 -10.06 -15.13 -1.56
N GLU A 153 -8.89 -15.24 -0.93
CA GLU A 153 -8.31 -16.51 -0.53
C GLU A 153 -8.63 -16.76 0.95
N PRO A 154 -9.07 -17.95 1.32
CA PRO A 154 -9.43 -18.24 2.70
C PRO A 154 -8.21 -18.10 3.63
N PHE A 155 -8.40 -17.40 4.74
CA PHE A 155 -7.39 -17.24 5.76
C PHE A 155 -8.02 -17.43 7.13
N ASP A 156 -8.09 -18.69 7.55
CA ASP A 156 -8.54 -19.10 8.89
C ASP A 156 -7.48 -20.02 9.52
N PRO A 157 -6.39 -19.46 10.03
CA PRO A 157 -5.30 -20.22 10.60
C PRO A 157 -5.69 -20.79 11.97
N GLN A 158 -6.50 -21.85 11.97
CA GLN A 158 -6.95 -22.51 13.18
C GLN A 158 -5.77 -22.84 14.11
N GLY A 159 -5.86 -22.38 15.36
CA GLY A 159 -4.81 -22.57 16.36
C GLY A 159 -3.62 -21.60 16.26
N CYS A 160 -3.54 -20.76 15.24
CA CYS A 160 -2.53 -19.71 15.10
C CYS A 160 -3.09 -18.32 15.44
N ARG A 161 -2.21 -17.38 15.71
CA ARG A 161 -2.51 -15.96 15.89
C ARG A 161 -1.62 -15.12 15.00
N VAL A 162 -2.16 -14.06 14.41
CA VAL A 162 -1.36 -13.00 13.78
C VAL A 162 -0.89 -12.07 14.89
N VAL A 163 0.42 -11.93 15.03
CA VAL A 163 1.02 -11.03 16.01
C VAL A 163 1.80 -9.96 15.26
N LEU A 164 1.54 -8.71 15.59
CA LEU A 164 2.23 -7.57 15.00
C LEU A 164 3.25 -7.03 16.01
N PHE A 165 4.51 -6.97 15.59
CA PHE A 165 5.59 -6.39 16.39
C PHE A 165 5.97 -5.04 15.81
N ASP A 166 5.72 -3.97 16.56
CA ASP A 166 6.18 -2.63 16.19
C ASP A 166 7.64 -2.46 16.63
N THR A 167 8.53 -2.30 15.66
CA THR A 167 9.95 -2.09 15.91
C THR A 167 10.29 -0.71 16.47
N GLN A 168 9.34 0.23 16.46
CA GLN A 168 9.53 1.65 16.80
C GLN A 168 10.55 2.36 15.91
N VAL A 169 10.99 1.73 14.82
CA VAL A 169 11.88 2.35 13.83
C VAL A 169 11.06 3.30 12.95
N LYS A 170 11.31 4.59 13.08
CA LYS A 170 10.60 5.59 12.26
C LYS A 170 11.18 5.65 10.86
N HIS A 171 10.37 5.39 9.87
CA HIS A 171 10.73 5.48 8.44
C HIS A 171 10.64 6.94 7.95
N THR A 172 11.55 7.81 8.39
CA THR A 172 11.61 9.22 7.95
C THR A 172 12.01 9.39 6.47
N LEU A 173 12.58 8.33 5.86
CA LEU A 173 13.02 8.30 4.46
C LEU A 173 12.23 7.31 3.60
N ALA A 174 11.14 6.74 4.09
CA ALA A 174 10.39 5.68 3.40
C ALA A 174 9.97 6.08 1.98
N SER A 175 9.54 7.33 1.77
CA SER A 175 9.14 7.83 0.45
C SER A 175 10.31 7.89 -0.54
N SER A 176 11.50 8.29 -0.11
CA SER A 176 12.69 8.38 -0.96
C SER A 176 13.19 6.99 -1.36
N GLU A 177 13.32 6.07 -0.40
CA GLU A 177 13.75 4.70 -0.66
C GLU A 177 12.75 3.92 -1.53
N TYR A 178 11.45 4.09 -1.30
CA TYR A 178 10.42 3.50 -2.13
C TYR A 178 10.57 3.94 -3.60
N ASN A 179 10.72 5.25 -3.82
CA ASN A 179 10.90 5.80 -5.16
C ASN A 179 12.22 5.33 -5.82
N VAL A 180 13.29 5.16 -5.03
CA VAL A 180 14.57 4.59 -5.51
C VAL A 180 14.37 3.14 -5.99
N ARG A 181 13.71 2.30 -5.19
CA ARG A 181 13.45 0.90 -5.59
C ARG A 181 12.58 0.82 -6.84
N ARG A 182 11.58 1.68 -6.95
CA ARG A 182 10.75 1.77 -8.15
C ARG A 182 11.56 2.15 -9.38
N ALA A 183 12.41 3.16 -9.29
CA ALA A 183 13.29 3.56 -10.39
C ALA A 183 14.25 2.45 -10.82
N GLN A 184 14.79 1.68 -9.86
CA GLN A 184 15.64 0.52 -10.14
C GLN A 184 14.88 -0.57 -10.91
N CYS A 185 13.65 -0.87 -10.51
CA CYS A 185 12.80 -1.82 -11.24
C CYS A 185 12.47 -1.31 -12.66
N GLU A 186 12.14 -0.04 -12.81
CA GLU A 186 11.87 0.59 -14.11
C GLU A 186 13.13 0.56 -15.03
N ALA A 187 14.32 0.75 -14.46
CA ALA A 187 15.58 0.63 -15.20
C ALA A 187 15.81 -0.79 -15.74
N GLY A 188 15.53 -1.81 -14.95
CA GLY A 188 15.64 -3.20 -15.39
C GLY A 188 14.63 -3.56 -16.49
N VAL A 189 13.38 -3.10 -16.35
CA VAL A 189 12.36 -3.23 -17.41
C VAL A 189 12.83 -2.58 -18.71
N ALA A 190 13.42 -1.38 -18.64
CA ALA A 190 13.92 -0.67 -19.81
C ALA A 190 15.04 -1.42 -20.53
N VAL A 191 15.87 -2.20 -19.81
CA VAL A 191 16.88 -3.07 -20.43
C VAL A 191 16.20 -4.20 -21.21
N VAL A 192 15.28 -4.93 -20.58
CA VAL A 192 14.58 -6.06 -21.23
C VAL A 192 13.77 -5.59 -22.44
N LEU A 193 13.07 -4.45 -22.33
CA LEU A 193 12.24 -3.88 -23.40
C LEU A 193 13.04 -3.62 -24.68
N ARG A 194 14.35 -3.31 -24.59
CA ARG A 194 15.19 -3.11 -25.79
C ARG A 194 15.32 -4.35 -26.67
N HIS A 195 15.11 -5.54 -26.08
CA HIS A 195 15.32 -6.83 -26.74
C HIS A 195 14.02 -7.62 -26.92
N VAL A 196 13.03 -7.41 -26.04
CA VAL A 196 11.79 -8.15 -26.03
C VAL A 196 10.62 -7.17 -26.10
N GLY A 197 9.87 -7.22 -27.21
CA GLY A 197 8.70 -6.36 -27.40
C GLY A 197 7.56 -6.71 -26.45
N GLY A 198 6.75 -5.70 -26.10
CA GLY A 198 5.54 -5.90 -25.27
C GLY A 198 5.78 -5.98 -23.77
N VAL A 199 6.99 -5.67 -23.30
CA VAL A 199 7.33 -5.58 -21.86
C VAL A 199 7.01 -4.18 -21.36
N GLU A 200 6.06 -4.06 -20.44
CA GLU A 200 5.65 -2.79 -19.83
C GLU A 200 6.06 -2.70 -18.35
N SER A 201 6.23 -3.83 -17.69
CA SER A 201 6.57 -3.92 -16.27
C SER A 201 7.27 -5.24 -15.95
N LEU A 202 7.78 -5.39 -14.71
CA LEU A 202 8.34 -6.67 -14.23
C LEU A 202 7.31 -7.81 -14.22
N ARG A 203 6.03 -7.54 -14.39
CA ARG A 203 4.99 -8.55 -14.58
C ARG A 203 5.15 -9.32 -15.89
N ASP A 204 5.74 -8.69 -16.91
CA ASP A 204 5.97 -9.27 -18.23
C ASP A 204 7.35 -9.92 -18.35
N VAL A 205 8.18 -9.78 -17.32
CA VAL A 205 9.57 -10.22 -17.30
C VAL A 205 9.65 -11.57 -16.59
N THR A 206 10.33 -12.52 -17.23
CA THR A 206 10.66 -13.81 -16.62
C THR A 206 12.07 -13.80 -16.02
N ALA A 207 12.36 -14.78 -15.14
CA ALA A 207 13.69 -14.99 -14.61
C ALA A 207 14.74 -15.20 -15.72
N ASP A 208 14.39 -15.99 -16.74
CA ASP A 208 15.27 -16.27 -17.88
C ASP A 208 15.59 -15.02 -18.72
N MET A 209 14.63 -14.11 -18.87
CA MET A 209 14.86 -12.82 -19.51
C MET A 209 15.87 -11.98 -18.72
N LEU A 210 15.73 -11.91 -17.39
CA LEU A 210 16.69 -11.20 -16.54
C LEU A 210 18.08 -11.81 -16.62
N ASP A 211 18.18 -13.14 -16.56
CA ASP A 211 19.45 -13.85 -16.64
C ASP A 211 20.14 -13.66 -18.00
N THR A 212 19.36 -13.63 -19.08
CA THR A 212 19.87 -13.41 -20.43
C THR A 212 20.49 -12.02 -20.59
N TYR A 213 19.87 -11.01 -20.05
CA TYR A 213 20.31 -9.61 -20.22
C TYR A 213 21.02 -9.03 -18.98
N LYS A 214 21.39 -9.90 -18.02
CA LYS A 214 22.10 -9.51 -16.79
C LYS A 214 23.35 -8.68 -17.07
N GLY A 215 24.10 -8.99 -18.11
CA GLY A 215 25.33 -8.29 -18.47
C GLY A 215 25.13 -6.83 -18.92
N GLU A 216 23.88 -6.43 -19.21
CA GLU A 216 23.51 -5.05 -19.60
C GLU A 216 22.88 -4.27 -18.44
N MET A 217 22.73 -4.88 -17.25
CA MET A 217 22.16 -4.29 -16.07
C MET A 217 23.23 -4.00 -15.03
N ASP A 218 23.04 -2.94 -14.26
CA ASP A 218 23.74 -2.81 -12.98
C ASP A 218 23.39 -3.98 -12.08
N GLU A 219 24.36 -4.49 -11.29
CA GLU A 219 24.17 -5.65 -10.45
C GLU A 219 23.05 -5.46 -9.40
N VAL A 220 22.93 -4.24 -8.86
CA VAL A 220 21.86 -3.89 -7.92
C VAL A 220 20.51 -3.92 -8.63
N VAL A 221 20.41 -3.33 -9.82
CA VAL A 221 19.19 -3.34 -10.63
C VAL A 221 18.76 -4.77 -10.94
N TYR A 222 19.68 -5.63 -11.42
CA TYR A 222 19.38 -7.04 -11.65
C TYR A 222 18.84 -7.74 -10.39
N ARG A 223 19.51 -7.56 -9.25
CA ARG A 223 19.13 -8.17 -7.98
C ARG A 223 17.73 -7.74 -7.52
N ARG A 224 17.39 -6.43 -7.67
CA ARG A 224 16.05 -5.91 -7.36
C ARG A 224 14.97 -6.49 -8.26
N CYS A 225 15.22 -6.48 -9.57
CA CYS A 225 14.27 -7.03 -10.54
C CYS A 225 14.06 -8.53 -10.34
N ARG A 226 15.14 -9.28 -10.10
CA ARG A 226 15.07 -10.71 -9.85
C ARG A 226 14.23 -11.03 -8.62
N TYR A 227 14.42 -10.29 -7.54
CA TYR A 227 13.59 -10.44 -6.35
C TYR A 227 12.10 -10.26 -6.67
N VAL A 228 11.73 -9.21 -7.39
CA VAL A 228 10.31 -8.93 -7.70
C VAL A 228 9.70 -10.03 -8.58
N VAL A 229 10.44 -10.54 -9.55
CA VAL A 229 9.98 -11.63 -10.42
C VAL A 229 9.80 -12.92 -9.61
N ASP A 230 10.76 -13.28 -8.76
CA ASP A 230 10.69 -14.46 -7.89
C ASP A 230 9.56 -14.31 -6.85
N GLU A 231 9.31 -13.10 -6.34
CA GLU A 231 8.24 -12.81 -5.37
C GLU A 231 6.85 -12.99 -5.99
N ASN A 232 6.66 -12.63 -7.25
CA ASN A 232 5.40 -12.91 -7.95
C ASN A 232 5.09 -14.42 -7.96
N GLN A 233 6.07 -15.28 -8.23
CA GLN A 233 5.86 -16.73 -8.21
C GLN A 233 5.64 -17.23 -6.78
N ARG A 234 6.40 -16.72 -5.81
CA ARG A 234 6.27 -17.08 -4.39
C ARG A 234 4.87 -16.79 -3.86
N LEU A 235 4.29 -15.66 -4.28
CA LEU A 235 2.91 -15.30 -3.94
C LEU A 235 1.90 -16.32 -4.48
N LEU A 236 2.03 -16.72 -5.74
CA LEU A 236 1.13 -17.71 -6.33
C LEU A 236 1.22 -19.07 -5.61
N ASP A 237 2.43 -19.48 -5.26
CA ASP A 237 2.66 -20.70 -4.47
C ASP A 237 2.05 -20.59 -3.06
N ALA A 238 2.14 -19.40 -2.43
CA ALA A 238 1.53 -19.13 -1.13
C ALA A 238 -0.01 -19.20 -1.19
N CYS A 239 -0.62 -18.63 -2.23
CA CYS A 239 -2.07 -18.76 -2.46
C CYS A 239 -2.49 -20.23 -2.63
N ALA A 240 -1.74 -20.99 -3.44
CA ALA A 240 -2.02 -22.42 -3.63
C ALA A 240 -1.88 -23.25 -2.33
N ALA A 241 -1.01 -22.82 -1.40
CA ALA A 241 -0.90 -23.43 -0.07
C ALA A 241 -2.12 -23.08 0.79
N LEU A 242 -2.56 -21.82 0.81
CA LEU A 242 -3.76 -21.39 1.54
C LEU A 242 -5.03 -22.10 1.07
N GLU A 243 -5.23 -22.25 -0.23
CA GLU A 243 -6.38 -23.00 -0.80
C GLU A 243 -6.45 -24.45 -0.30
N LYS A 244 -5.30 -25.04 0.07
CA LYS A 244 -5.19 -26.41 0.60
C LYS A 244 -5.19 -26.47 2.14
N GLY A 245 -5.20 -25.32 2.81
CA GLY A 245 -5.01 -25.25 4.27
C GLY A 245 -3.58 -25.62 4.72
N ASP A 246 -2.59 -25.58 3.81
CA ASP A 246 -1.19 -25.88 4.11
C ASP A 246 -0.47 -24.63 4.66
N TYR A 247 -0.71 -24.36 5.93
CA TYR A 247 -0.09 -23.21 6.61
C TYR A 247 1.41 -23.38 6.83
N VAL A 248 1.95 -24.61 6.81
CA VAL A 248 3.39 -24.82 6.91
C VAL A 248 4.09 -24.30 5.65
N THR A 249 3.62 -24.72 4.48
CA THR A 249 4.16 -24.21 3.20
C THR A 249 3.93 -22.70 3.09
N PHE A 250 2.76 -22.19 3.49
CA PHE A 250 2.49 -20.74 3.50
C PHE A 250 3.51 -19.99 4.36
N GLY A 251 3.81 -20.45 5.57
CA GLY A 251 4.83 -19.86 6.46
C GLY A 251 6.23 -19.88 5.85
N GLN A 252 6.62 -20.98 5.17
CA GLN A 252 7.90 -21.06 4.44
C GLN A 252 7.98 -20.01 3.32
N LYS A 253 6.86 -19.72 2.61
CA LYS A 253 6.83 -18.67 1.59
C LYS A 253 6.94 -17.27 2.21
N MET A 254 6.32 -17.03 3.37
CA MET A 254 6.48 -15.77 4.12
C MET A 254 7.95 -15.56 4.55
N ASN A 255 8.60 -16.58 5.07
CA ASN A 255 10.02 -16.53 5.43
C ASN A 255 10.91 -16.21 4.23
N GLY A 256 10.66 -16.86 3.08
CA GLY A 256 11.39 -16.58 1.84
C GLY A 256 11.16 -15.14 1.32
N SER A 257 9.96 -14.58 1.53
CA SER A 257 9.69 -13.16 1.23
C SER A 257 10.51 -12.23 2.13
N HIS A 258 10.53 -12.48 3.45
CA HIS A 258 11.33 -11.71 4.40
C HIS A 258 12.83 -11.74 4.05
N GLU A 259 13.39 -12.91 3.77
CA GLU A 259 14.80 -13.03 3.36
C GLU A 259 15.11 -12.26 2.09
N GLY A 260 14.21 -12.32 1.11
CA GLY A 260 14.35 -11.58 -0.15
C GLY A 260 14.27 -10.07 0.05
N LEU A 261 13.31 -9.58 0.87
CA LEU A 261 13.21 -8.17 1.26
C LEU A 261 14.47 -7.68 1.96
N SER A 262 15.05 -8.50 2.84
CA SER A 262 16.24 -8.15 3.59
C SER A 262 17.50 -8.15 2.72
N ARG A 263 17.76 -9.23 1.97
CA ARG A 263 19.05 -9.45 1.30
C ARG A 263 19.09 -9.03 -0.16
N GLN A 264 17.96 -9.16 -0.87
CA GLN A 264 17.89 -8.89 -2.31
C GLN A 264 17.31 -7.52 -2.62
N TYR A 265 16.25 -7.13 -1.91
CA TYR A 265 15.59 -5.84 -2.11
C TYR A 265 16.13 -4.75 -1.17
N GLU A 266 16.73 -5.14 -0.04
CA GLU A 266 17.39 -4.29 0.96
C GLU A 266 16.48 -3.17 1.48
N VAL A 267 15.32 -3.57 2.00
CA VAL A 267 14.32 -2.68 2.63
C VAL A 267 13.99 -3.09 4.06
N SER A 268 14.80 -3.99 4.65
CA SER A 268 14.72 -4.39 6.05
C SER A 268 15.66 -3.55 6.92
N CYS A 269 15.56 -3.72 8.24
CA CYS A 269 16.47 -3.17 9.24
C CYS A 269 16.87 -4.25 10.25
N ASP A 270 17.86 -3.95 11.09
CA ASP A 270 18.40 -4.91 12.07
C ASP A 270 17.32 -5.36 13.06
N GLU A 271 16.43 -4.48 13.47
CA GLU A 271 15.32 -4.75 14.39
C GLU A 271 14.31 -5.73 13.77
N LEU A 272 13.97 -5.55 12.48
CA LEU A 272 13.10 -6.48 11.75
C LEU A 272 13.79 -7.85 11.59
N GLY A 273 15.07 -7.87 11.27
CA GLY A 273 15.87 -9.10 11.20
C GLY A 273 15.88 -9.86 12.52
N PHE A 274 16.10 -9.15 13.63
CA PHE A 274 16.09 -9.71 14.98
C PHE A 274 14.74 -10.35 15.34
N LEU A 275 13.62 -9.65 15.05
CA LEU A 275 12.27 -10.18 15.33
C LEU A 275 11.95 -11.40 14.46
N ALA A 276 12.33 -11.38 13.19
CA ALA A 276 12.16 -12.54 12.32
C ALA A 276 12.97 -13.75 12.79
N ASP A 277 14.22 -13.53 13.23
CA ASP A 277 15.08 -14.59 13.79
C ASP A 277 14.49 -15.21 15.07
N ILE A 278 13.85 -14.41 15.93
CA ILE A 278 13.11 -14.93 17.10
C ILE A 278 11.96 -15.80 16.63
N GLY A 279 11.14 -15.32 15.70
CA GLY A 279 10.02 -16.10 15.16
C GLY A 279 10.44 -17.44 14.56
N HIS A 280 11.61 -17.49 13.90
CA HIS A 280 12.14 -18.74 13.35
C HIS A 280 12.67 -19.75 14.39
N ARG A 281 13.01 -19.28 15.59
CA ARG A 281 13.56 -20.12 16.69
C ARG A 281 12.51 -20.54 17.71
N THR A 282 11.31 -20.01 17.59
CA THR A 282 10.22 -20.32 18.50
C THR A 282 9.38 -21.44 17.87
N ASP A 283 9.45 -22.65 18.46
CA ASP A 283 8.67 -23.83 18.06
C ASP A 283 7.19 -23.71 18.47
#